data_79e65561b23b2231dbebc4eec5a779c2
#
_entry.id   79e65561b23b2231dbebc4eec5a779c2
#
_cell.length_a   1.000
_cell.length_b   1.000
_cell.length_c   1.000
_cell.angle_alpha   90.00
_cell.angle_beta   90.00
_cell.angle_gamma   90.00
#
_symmetry.space_group_name_H-M   'P 1'
#
loop_
_entity.id
_entity.type
_entity.pdbx_description
1 polymer ?
#
loop_
_entity_poly.entity_id
_entity_poly.type
_entity_poly.pdbx_seq_one_letter_code
_entity_poly.pdbx_strand_id
1 'polypeptide(L)'
;GSEMCIRDRAKNSSDEWYTPPSIFESLGPFDLDPCAPVKPLWKIAKVNYSKLDDGLSHEWHGRVWLNPPYSHPLIERFVKKMAQHGNGIALLFNRCDSKLFHDVIFPAADAILFLRGRIRFYMPDGSQGGSPGCGSVLVAFGKDNADTLEACNIQGQFFRITHSERR
;
A
#
# COMPACT_ATOMS: atom_id res chain seq x y z
N GLY A 1 12.68 -1.31 14.31
CA GLY A 1 11.38 -1.83 14.68
C GLY A 1 10.21 -1.04 14.12
N SER A 2 9.03 -1.51 14.40
CA SER A 2 7.78 -0.92 13.90
C SER A 2 7.56 0.53 14.34
N GLU A 3 8.02 0.88 15.54
CA GLU A 3 7.92 2.25 16.06
C GLU A 3 8.79 3.25 15.30
N MET A 4 9.97 2.83 14.82
CA MET A 4 10.83 3.68 13.99
C MET A 4 10.19 4.02 12.66
N CYS A 5 9.49 3.09 12.04
CA CYS A 5 8.77 3.34 10.78
C CYS A 5 7.64 4.37 10.95
N ILE A 6 6.94 4.33 12.09
CA ILE A 6 5.89 5.28 12.45
C ILE A 6 6.50 6.65 12.78
N ARG A 7 7.60 6.68 13.54
CA ARG A 7 8.28 7.92 13.90
C ARG A 7 8.84 8.67 12.71
N ASP A 8 9.41 7.96 11.73
CA ASP A 8 9.95 8.59 10.53
C ASP A 8 8.86 9.28 9.70
N ARG A 9 7.63 8.74 9.70
CA ARG A 9 6.48 9.40 9.10
C ARG A 9 5.97 10.57 9.94
N ALA A 10 5.95 10.43 11.27
CA ALA A 10 5.45 11.47 12.17
C ALA A 10 6.33 12.72 12.24
N LYS A 11 7.63 12.58 12.01
CA LYS A 11 8.59 13.72 12.07
C LYS A 11 8.35 14.78 11.01
N ASN A 12 7.58 14.50 9.99
CA ASN A 12 7.34 15.41 8.87
C ASN A 12 5.91 15.98 8.84
N SER A 13 5.23 16.05 9.96
CA SER A 13 3.94 16.73 10.20
C SER A 13 2.77 16.37 9.26
N SER A 14 2.94 15.49 8.28
CA SER A 14 1.86 15.01 7.44
C SER A 14 1.98 13.50 7.19
N ASP A 15 0.85 12.80 7.26
CA ASP A 15 0.73 11.40 6.82
C ASP A 15 0.72 11.29 5.29
N GLU A 16 0.93 12.40 4.58
CA GLU A 16 0.91 12.46 3.12
C GLU A 16 2.30 12.25 2.54
N TRP A 17 2.54 11.03 2.11
CA TRP A 17 3.76 10.64 1.41
C TRP A 17 3.40 10.23 -0.02
N TYR A 18 4.15 10.76 -0.97
CA TYR A 18 3.90 10.53 -2.38
C TYR A 18 4.72 9.36 -2.87
N THR A 19 4.03 8.32 -3.33
CA THR A 19 4.67 7.14 -3.92
C THR A 19 5.40 7.53 -5.21
N PRO A 20 6.67 7.13 -5.37
CA PRO A 20 7.38 7.39 -6.62
C PRO A 20 6.67 6.74 -7.82
N PRO A 21 6.61 7.43 -8.98
CA PRO A 21 5.98 6.88 -10.19
C PRO A 21 6.52 5.51 -10.59
N SER A 22 7.80 5.24 -10.39
CA SER A 22 8.43 3.95 -10.69
C SER A 22 7.78 2.76 -9.98
N ILE A 23 7.07 2.98 -8.88
CA ILE A 23 6.39 1.92 -8.13
C ILE A 23 5.03 1.60 -8.77
N PHE A 24 4.19 2.59 -9.00
CA PHE A 24 2.82 2.33 -9.45
C PHE A 24 2.64 2.26 -10.97
N GLU A 25 3.51 2.89 -11.76
CA GLU A 25 3.39 2.89 -13.23
C GLU A 25 3.45 1.51 -13.84
N SER A 26 4.31 0.63 -13.32
CA SER A 26 4.41 -0.75 -13.80
C SER A 26 3.27 -1.65 -13.33
N LEU A 27 2.47 -1.20 -12.37
CA LEU A 27 1.38 -1.97 -11.76
C LEU A 27 -0.01 -1.54 -12.22
N GLY A 28 -0.14 -0.30 -12.73
CA GLY A 28 -1.42 0.25 -13.17
C GLY A 28 -1.93 -0.32 -14.49
N PRO A 29 -3.08 0.18 -14.98
CA PRO A 29 -3.87 1.27 -14.40
C PRO A 29 -4.69 0.87 -13.18
N PHE A 30 -5.00 1.85 -12.33
CA PHE A 30 -5.89 1.67 -11.18
C PHE A 30 -7.16 2.48 -11.33
N ASP A 31 -8.26 1.97 -10.76
CA ASP A 31 -9.57 2.62 -10.81
C ASP A 31 -9.80 3.54 -9.62
N LEU A 32 -9.27 3.20 -8.47
CA LEU A 32 -9.49 3.93 -7.21
C LEU A 32 -8.24 4.01 -6.35
N ASP A 33 -7.95 5.21 -5.83
CA ASP A 33 -7.01 5.47 -4.75
C ASP A 33 -7.77 6.08 -3.57
N PRO A 34 -8.10 5.29 -2.53
CA PRO A 34 -8.90 5.78 -1.41
C PRO A 34 -8.11 6.56 -0.37
N CYS A 35 -6.80 6.65 -0.52
CA CYS A 35 -5.88 7.35 0.37
C CYS A 35 -4.99 8.34 -0.39
N ALA A 36 -5.55 9.01 -1.41
CA ALA A 36 -4.82 9.99 -2.19
C ALA A 36 -4.47 11.22 -1.35
N PRO A 37 -3.34 11.87 -1.63
CA PRO A 37 -3.03 13.16 -1.01
C PRO A 37 -4.04 14.24 -1.39
N VAL A 38 -4.23 15.24 -0.51
CA VAL A 38 -5.13 16.36 -0.79
C VAL A 38 -4.67 17.16 -2.01
N LYS A 39 -3.37 17.37 -2.15
CA LYS A 39 -2.75 18.03 -3.30
C LYS A 39 -1.76 17.08 -3.97
N PRO A 40 -2.23 16.19 -4.84
CA PRO A 40 -1.36 15.19 -5.44
C PRO A 40 -0.34 15.83 -6.40
N LEU A 41 0.90 15.35 -6.35
CA LEU A 41 1.93 15.67 -7.35
C LEU A 41 1.60 14.98 -8.68
N TRP A 42 0.99 13.82 -8.62
CA TRP A 42 0.50 13.03 -9.75
C TRP A 42 -0.70 12.19 -9.32
N LYS A 43 -1.50 11.80 -10.29
CA LYS A 43 -2.63 10.90 -10.05
C LYS A 43 -2.24 9.45 -10.28
N ILE A 44 -2.59 8.58 -9.36
CA ILE A 44 -2.34 7.13 -9.45
C ILE A 44 -3.55 6.42 -10.06
N ALA A 45 -4.76 6.86 -9.76
CA ALA A 45 -6.00 6.21 -10.15
C ALA A 45 -6.95 7.15 -10.88
N LYS A 46 -8.00 6.60 -11.50
CA LYS A 46 -9.07 7.36 -12.14
C LYS A 46 -9.90 8.16 -11.14
N VAL A 47 -10.21 7.54 -9.99
CA VAL A 47 -10.92 8.17 -8.88
C VAL A 47 -10.00 8.21 -7.68
N ASN A 48 -9.89 9.38 -7.04
CA ASN A 48 -8.96 9.59 -5.94
C ASN A 48 -9.71 10.26 -4.78
N TYR A 49 -9.74 9.60 -3.62
CA TYR A 49 -10.29 10.13 -2.39
C TYR A 49 -9.17 10.56 -1.46
N SER A 50 -9.18 11.83 -1.07
CA SER A 50 -8.29 12.34 -0.03
C SER A 50 -8.93 12.18 1.36
N LYS A 51 -8.20 12.58 2.41
CA LYS A 51 -8.75 12.62 3.76
C LYS A 51 -9.99 13.52 3.89
N LEU A 52 -10.13 14.50 2.99
CA LEU A 52 -11.30 15.39 2.97
C LEU A 52 -12.55 14.68 2.45
N ASP A 53 -12.38 13.67 1.61
CA ASP A 53 -13.48 12.88 1.05
C ASP A 53 -13.84 11.68 1.94
N ASP A 54 -12.98 11.28 2.84
CA ASP A 54 -13.08 10.08 3.67
C ASP A 54 -13.26 8.79 2.84
N GLY A 55 -12.16 8.24 2.36
CA GLY A 55 -12.15 7.04 1.51
C GLY A 55 -12.79 5.81 2.15
N LEU A 56 -12.89 5.75 3.49
CA LEU A 56 -13.55 4.65 4.20
C LEU A 56 -15.08 4.74 4.12
N SER A 57 -15.64 5.92 3.92
CA SER A 57 -17.10 6.13 3.87
C SER A 57 -17.72 5.82 2.51
N HIS A 58 -16.90 5.63 1.48
CA HIS A 58 -17.34 5.31 0.12
C HIS A 58 -17.26 3.82 -0.16
N GLU A 59 -18.10 3.33 -1.06
CA GLU A 59 -17.92 2.01 -1.65
C GLU A 59 -16.70 2.02 -2.56
N TRP A 60 -15.90 0.97 -2.49
CA TRP A 60 -14.77 0.79 -3.38
C TRP A 60 -15.18 0.03 -4.63
N HIS A 61 -14.63 0.40 -5.77
CA HIS A 61 -14.92 -0.20 -7.06
C HIS A 61 -13.64 -0.43 -7.86
N GLY A 62 -13.67 -1.46 -8.68
CA GLY A 62 -12.58 -1.76 -9.60
C GLY A 62 -11.28 -2.12 -8.88
N ARG A 63 -10.19 -1.81 -9.54
CA ARG A 63 -8.84 -2.14 -9.09
C ARG A 63 -8.28 -1.00 -8.24
N VAL A 64 -7.98 -1.30 -6.99
CA VAL A 64 -7.61 -0.32 -5.96
C VAL A 64 -6.10 -0.27 -5.77
N TRP A 65 -5.56 0.95 -5.72
CA TRP A 65 -4.23 1.22 -5.18
C TRP A 65 -4.38 1.72 -3.74
N LEU A 66 -3.73 1.04 -2.79
CA LEU A 66 -3.81 1.40 -1.38
C LEU A 66 -2.42 1.70 -0.80
N ASN A 67 -2.16 2.96 -0.47
CA ASN A 67 -1.05 3.38 0.37
C ASN A 67 -1.64 4.07 1.60
N PRO A 68 -2.00 3.31 2.66
CA PRO A 68 -2.81 3.85 3.75
C PRO A 68 -2.00 4.71 4.71
N PRO A 69 -2.66 5.62 5.46
CA PRO A 69 -2.03 6.27 6.59
C PRO A 69 -1.68 5.24 7.67
N TYR A 70 -0.56 5.45 8.37
CA TYR A 70 -0.07 4.51 9.38
C TYR A 70 -0.55 4.79 10.80
N SER A 71 -1.37 5.80 10.99
CA SER A 71 -2.00 6.07 12.28
C SER A 71 -3.04 5.00 12.62
N HIS A 72 -3.10 4.59 13.89
CA HIS A 72 -4.12 3.69 14.39
C HIS A 72 -5.39 4.48 14.77
N PRO A 73 -6.58 3.97 14.54
CA PRO A 73 -6.93 2.69 13.94
C PRO A 73 -7.09 2.73 12.40
N LEU A 74 -6.65 3.79 11.74
CA LEU A 74 -6.89 3.99 10.30
C LEU A 74 -6.24 2.90 9.43
N ILE A 75 -4.99 2.54 9.71
CA ILE A 75 -4.31 1.50 8.93
C ILE A 75 -5.09 0.19 8.92
N GLU A 76 -5.58 -0.24 10.07
CA GLU A 76 -6.35 -1.49 10.19
C GLU A 76 -7.66 -1.41 9.40
N ARG A 77 -8.33 -0.27 9.46
CA ARG A 77 -9.61 -0.06 8.76
C ARG A 77 -9.45 -0.09 7.25
N PHE A 78 -8.45 0.59 6.73
CA PHE A 78 -8.16 0.60 5.29
C PHE A 78 -7.74 -0.78 4.78
N VAL A 79 -6.85 -1.46 5.50
CA VAL A 79 -6.38 -2.79 5.09
C VAL A 79 -7.49 -3.83 5.18
N LYS A 80 -8.33 -3.80 6.20
CA LYS A 80 -9.52 -4.67 6.30
C LYS A 80 -10.48 -4.44 5.14
N LYS A 81 -10.72 -3.18 4.77
CA LYS A 81 -11.58 -2.84 3.65
C LYS A 81 -11.00 -3.34 2.32
N MET A 82 -9.69 -3.23 2.12
CA MET A 82 -9.01 -3.81 0.97
C MET A 82 -9.16 -5.33 0.92
N ALA A 83 -8.97 -6.01 2.04
CA ALA A 83 -9.12 -7.46 2.13
C ALA A 83 -10.54 -7.91 1.77
N GLN A 84 -11.56 -7.18 2.22
CA GLN A 84 -12.96 -7.45 1.87
C GLN A 84 -13.26 -7.14 0.41
N HIS A 85 -12.69 -6.07 -0.14
CA HIS A 85 -12.85 -5.71 -1.55
C HIS A 85 -12.21 -6.75 -2.48
N GLY A 86 -11.02 -7.24 -2.13
CA GLY A 86 -10.39 -8.36 -2.81
C GLY A 86 -9.82 -8.07 -4.20
N ASN A 87 -9.65 -6.81 -4.58
CA ASN A 87 -9.12 -6.44 -5.89
C ASN A 87 -8.24 -5.20 -5.81
N GLY A 88 -6.94 -5.39 -5.79
CA GLY A 88 -6.00 -4.27 -5.79
C GLY A 88 -4.61 -4.66 -5.31
N ILE A 89 -3.79 -3.62 -5.17
CA ILE A 89 -2.42 -3.74 -4.66
C ILE A 89 -2.22 -2.71 -3.54
N ALA A 90 -1.69 -3.15 -2.41
CA ALA A 90 -1.35 -2.29 -1.28
C ALA A 90 0.16 -2.14 -1.13
N LEU A 91 0.61 -0.93 -0.85
CA LEU A 91 1.98 -0.62 -0.47
C LEU A 91 2.04 -0.43 1.04
N LEU A 92 2.74 -1.32 1.72
CA LEU A 92 2.81 -1.36 3.17
C LEU A 92 4.25 -1.46 3.65
N PHE A 93 4.53 -0.99 4.87
CA PHE A 93 5.78 -1.33 5.53
C PHE A 93 5.85 -2.82 5.86
N ASN A 94 7.05 -3.38 5.76
CA ASN A 94 7.31 -4.79 6.04
C ASN A 94 7.27 -5.06 7.55
N ARG A 95 6.06 -5.27 8.06
CA ARG A 95 5.78 -5.60 9.46
C ARG A 95 5.04 -6.93 9.55
N CYS A 96 5.64 -7.96 8.96
CA CYS A 96 5.03 -9.27 8.78
C CYS A 96 4.80 -10.04 10.08
N ASP A 97 5.38 -9.61 11.19
CA ASP A 97 5.14 -10.16 12.53
C ASP A 97 3.86 -9.61 13.20
N SER A 98 3.26 -8.56 12.65
CA SER A 98 2.12 -7.89 13.26
C SER A 98 0.82 -8.69 13.16
N LYS A 99 -0.11 -8.42 14.08
CA LYS A 99 -1.48 -8.96 14.02
C LYS A 99 -2.18 -8.63 12.71
N LEU A 100 -1.97 -7.43 12.18
CA LEU A 100 -2.58 -7.02 10.92
C LEU A 100 -2.18 -7.95 9.77
N PHE A 101 -0.90 -8.30 9.68
CA PHE A 101 -0.43 -9.25 8.67
C PHE A 101 -0.98 -10.66 8.90
N HIS A 102 -0.92 -11.15 10.13
CA HIS A 102 -1.34 -12.52 10.44
C HIS A 102 -2.85 -12.73 10.37
N ASP A 103 -3.63 -11.77 10.86
CA ASP A 103 -5.09 -11.93 11.00
C ASP A 103 -5.86 -11.42 9.79
N VAL A 104 -5.31 -10.50 8.99
CA VAL A 104 -6.00 -9.85 7.87
C VAL A 104 -5.30 -10.09 6.54
N ILE A 105 -4.02 -9.73 6.43
CA ILE A 105 -3.32 -9.71 5.14
C ILE A 105 -3.05 -11.12 4.64
N PHE A 106 -2.35 -11.95 5.39
CA PHE A 106 -2.04 -13.32 4.96
C PHE A 106 -3.27 -14.16 4.66
N PRO A 107 -4.38 -14.08 5.43
CA PRO A 107 -5.59 -14.81 5.08
C PRO A 107 -6.27 -14.37 3.78
N ALA A 108 -6.11 -13.12 3.37
CA ALA A 108 -6.85 -12.54 2.24
C ALA A 108 -6.01 -12.31 0.99
N ALA A 109 -4.71 -12.07 1.12
CA ALA A 109 -3.85 -11.75 0.00
C ALA A 109 -3.48 -12.97 -0.85
N ASP A 110 -3.20 -12.73 -2.13
CA ASP A 110 -2.82 -13.78 -3.08
C ASP A 110 -1.31 -13.78 -3.38
N ALA A 111 -0.63 -12.67 -3.17
CA ALA A 111 0.82 -12.58 -3.36
C ALA A 111 1.42 -11.41 -2.59
N ILE A 112 2.71 -11.52 -2.31
CA ILE A 112 3.51 -10.44 -1.71
C ILE A 112 4.83 -10.33 -2.46
N LEU A 113 5.23 -9.09 -2.78
CA LEU A 113 6.56 -8.75 -3.25
C LEU A 113 7.30 -7.98 -2.16
N PHE A 114 8.38 -8.56 -1.66
CA PHE A 114 9.29 -7.90 -0.72
C PHE A 114 10.27 -7.06 -1.53
N LEU A 115 10.19 -5.74 -1.43
CA LEU A 115 11.01 -4.85 -2.23
C LEU A 115 12.48 -4.90 -1.80
N ARG A 116 13.36 -4.93 -2.79
CA ARG A 116 14.79 -4.77 -2.55
C ARG A 116 15.11 -3.30 -2.29
N GLY A 117 15.75 -3.01 -1.16
CA GLY A 117 16.03 -1.64 -0.75
C GLY A 117 14.78 -0.92 -0.24
N ARG A 118 14.97 0.33 0.14
CA ARG A 118 13.89 1.15 0.72
C ARG A 118 13.39 2.16 -0.28
N ILE A 119 12.07 2.40 -0.28
CA ILE A 119 11.45 3.42 -1.11
C ILE A 119 11.79 4.80 -0.53
N ARG A 120 12.24 5.69 -1.40
CA ARG A 120 12.38 7.11 -1.07
C ARG A 120 11.13 7.85 -1.54
N PHE A 121 10.23 8.10 -0.61
CA PHE A 121 8.98 8.81 -0.89
C PHE A 121 9.24 10.28 -1.19
N TYR A 122 8.34 10.90 -1.94
CA TYR A 122 8.36 12.34 -2.20
C TYR A 122 7.59 13.08 -1.10
N MET A 123 8.04 14.29 -0.82
CA MET A 123 7.40 15.22 0.10
C MET A 123 6.35 16.05 -0.64
N PRO A 124 5.39 16.70 0.07
CA PRO A 124 4.39 17.57 -0.55
C PRO A 124 4.97 18.70 -1.41
N ASP A 125 6.19 19.17 -1.14
CA ASP A 125 6.87 20.18 -1.92
C ASP A 125 7.52 19.64 -3.21
N GLY A 126 7.43 18.33 -3.47
CA GLY A 126 8.05 17.68 -4.62
C GLY A 126 9.47 17.21 -4.41
N SER A 127 10.09 17.52 -3.28
CA SER A 127 11.43 17.01 -2.94
C SER A 127 11.35 15.54 -2.52
N GLN A 128 12.44 14.80 -2.76
CA GLN A 128 12.54 13.43 -2.32
C GLN A 128 13.02 13.36 -0.86
N GLY A 129 12.26 12.65 -0.02
CA GLY A 129 12.61 12.46 1.38
C GLY A 129 13.76 11.48 1.57
N GLY A 130 14.20 11.33 2.82
CA GLY A 130 15.17 10.33 3.22
C GLY A 130 14.60 8.92 3.16
N SER A 131 15.45 7.91 3.37
CA SER A 131 15.01 6.52 3.47
C SER A 131 14.17 6.31 4.73
N PRO A 132 13.03 5.59 4.63
CA PRO A 132 12.25 5.25 5.81
C PRO A 132 12.99 4.26 6.72
N GLY A 133 12.53 4.14 7.97
CA GLY A 133 13.14 3.27 8.97
C GLY A 133 13.00 1.77 8.71
N CYS A 134 12.12 1.35 7.81
CA CYS A 134 11.95 -0.05 7.43
C CYS A 134 11.64 -0.21 5.95
N GLY A 135 11.80 -1.43 5.46
CA GLY A 135 11.49 -1.80 4.09
C GLY A 135 9.99 -1.85 3.82
N SER A 136 9.65 -2.00 2.55
CA SER A 136 8.27 -2.05 2.07
C SER A 136 7.94 -3.37 1.39
N VAL A 137 6.65 -3.69 1.38
CA VAL A 137 6.09 -4.79 0.62
C VAL A 137 4.95 -4.29 -0.25
N LEU A 138 4.77 -4.93 -1.40
CA LEU A 138 3.56 -4.81 -2.21
C LEU A 138 2.72 -6.06 -2.02
N VAL A 139 1.46 -5.87 -1.68
CA VAL A 139 0.54 -6.97 -1.38
C VAL A 139 -0.55 -6.98 -2.43
N ALA A 140 -0.70 -8.10 -3.13
CA ALA A 140 -1.73 -8.27 -4.14
C ALA A 140 -2.95 -8.99 -3.59
N PHE A 141 -4.11 -8.39 -3.79
CA PHE A 141 -5.42 -8.96 -3.51
C PHE A 141 -6.10 -9.25 -4.85
N GLY A 142 -6.46 -10.49 -5.10
CA GLY A 142 -6.98 -10.95 -6.38
C GLY A 142 -5.89 -11.57 -7.27
N LYS A 143 -6.27 -12.60 -8.02
CA LYS A 143 -5.33 -13.36 -8.86
C LYS A 143 -4.68 -12.50 -9.93
N ASP A 144 -5.44 -11.64 -10.61
CA ASP A 144 -4.92 -10.80 -11.68
C ASP A 144 -3.88 -9.80 -11.15
N ASN A 145 -4.10 -9.30 -9.93
CA ASN A 145 -3.14 -8.43 -9.25
C ASN A 145 -1.87 -9.19 -8.85
N ALA A 146 -2.00 -10.45 -8.44
CA ALA A 146 -0.85 -11.31 -8.17
C ALA A 146 -0.04 -11.56 -9.45
N ASP A 147 -0.70 -11.81 -10.56
CA ASP A 147 -0.05 -12.01 -11.86
C ASP A 147 0.68 -10.73 -12.31
N THR A 148 0.06 -9.57 -12.15
CA THR A 148 0.70 -8.27 -12.44
C THR A 148 1.93 -8.04 -11.58
N LEU A 149 1.84 -8.35 -10.30
CA LEU A 149 2.94 -8.18 -9.36
C LEU A 149 4.12 -9.11 -9.70
N GLU A 150 3.84 -10.34 -10.09
CA GLU A 150 4.87 -11.30 -10.54
C GLU A 150 5.59 -10.83 -11.80
N ALA A 151 4.85 -10.27 -12.75
CA ALA A 151 5.38 -9.83 -14.04
C ALA A 151 6.04 -8.44 -14.01
N CYS A 152 5.86 -7.67 -12.94
CA CYS A 152 6.39 -6.30 -12.84
C CYS A 152 7.92 -6.28 -12.78
N ASN A 153 8.51 -5.13 -13.14
CA ASN A 153 9.96 -4.95 -13.14
C ASN A 153 10.53 -4.41 -11.80
N ILE A 154 9.70 -4.30 -10.78
CA ILE A 154 10.13 -3.84 -9.45
C ILE A 154 11.00 -4.94 -8.83
N GLN A 155 12.22 -4.56 -8.43
CA GLN A 155 13.16 -5.52 -7.86
C GLN A 155 12.76 -5.93 -6.44
N GLY A 156 12.81 -7.24 -6.20
CA GLY A 156 12.48 -7.82 -4.91
C GLY A 156 12.23 -9.32 -5.00
N GLN A 157 11.67 -9.88 -3.94
CA GLN A 157 11.33 -11.29 -3.86
C GLN A 157 9.82 -11.44 -3.87
N PHE A 158 9.33 -12.17 -4.86
CA PHE A 158 7.91 -12.43 -5.07
C PHE A 158 7.51 -13.79 -4.49
N PHE A 159 6.41 -13.82 -3.75
CA PHE A 159 5.82 -15.04 -3.22
C PHE A 159 4.31 -15.07 -3.45
N ARG A 160 3.81 -16.19 -3.98
CA ARG A 160 2.38 -16.46 -3.99
C ARG A 160 1.94 -17.04 -2.66
N ILE A 161 0.74 -16.68 -2.22
CA ILE A 161 0.14 -17.20 -1.01
C ILE A 161 -0.90 -18.24 -1.42
N THR A 162 -0.73 -19.48 -0.92
CA THR A 162 -1.71 -20.55 -1.11
C THR A 162 -2.64 -20.63 0.09
N HIS A 163 -3.94 -20.79 -0.18
CA HIS A 163 -4.97 -20.81 0.86
C HIS A 163 -5.55 -22.19 1.14
N SER A 164 -4.98 -23.23 0.55
CA SER A 164 -5.53 -24.60 0.60
C SER A 164 -5.44 -25.26 1.99
N GLU A 165 -4.52 -24.83 2.85
CA GLU A 165 -4.37 -25.38 4.20
C GLU A 165 -3.99 -24.26 5.18
N ARG A 166 -4.98 -23.79 5.93
CA ARG A 166 -4.74 -22.87 7.05
C ARG A 166 -4.56 -23.65 8.34
N ARG A 167 -3.46 -23.43 8.97
CA ARG A 167 -3.18 -23.92 10.30
C ARG A 167 -3.50 -22.89 11.37
#